data_6ad7025c2f76ba51e384861f4b12cefe
#
_entry.id   6ad7025c2f76ba51e384861f4b12cefe
#
_cell.length_a   1.000
_cell.length_b   1.000
_cell.length_c   1.000
_cell.angle_alpha   90.00
_cell.angle_beta   90.00
_cell.angle_gamma   90.00
#
_symmetry.space_group_name_H-M   'P 1'
#
loop_
_entity.id
_entity.type
_entity.pdbx_description
1 polymer ?
#
loop_
_entity_poly.entity_id
_entity_poly.type
_entity_poly.pdbx_seq_one_letter_code
_entity_poly.pdbx_strand_id
1 'polypeptide(L)'
;MPGRPLNEIVETGWAEALAPVSDRIAEMGEFLRAEVAAGHTYLPAGENVLRAFQQPFHEVRALIVGQDPYPTPGHAVGLSFSVSPETKPIPKSLVNIYKEYVEDLGHPMPSNGDLTPWTQQGVLLLNRSLTLRTGVSNSHQGKGWEQVTEQAIRALAAREEPMVAILWGRAARNLKPMLDPVPCIESAHPSPLSAHGGFFGSKPFSKANELLEKQGAAPIDWKLP
;
A
#
# COMPACT_ATOMS: atom_id res chain seq x y z
N MET A 1 -3.31 -1.11 28.65
CA MET A 1 -1.88 -1.41 28.66
C MET A 1 -1.20 -0.50 27.65
N PRO A 2 -0.03 0.09 27.92
CA PRO A 2 0.72 0.79 26.89
C PRO A 2 0.97 -0.16 25.72
N GLY A 3 0.88 0.36 24.49
CA GLY A 3 1.15 -0.43 23.28
C GLY A 3 2.60 -0.94 23.29
N ARG A 4 2.88 -1.99 22.51
CA ARG A 4 4.25 -2.45 22.31
C ARG A 4 5.09 -1.33 21.66
N PRO A 5 6.39 -1.22 21.99
CA PRO A 5 7.31 -0.29 21.35
C PRO A 5 7.30 -0.47 19.82
N LEU A 6 7.48 0.63 19.08
CA LEU A 6 7.40 0.62 17.62
C LEU A 6 8.39 -0.37 16.98
N ASN A 7 9.60 -0.47 17.51
CA ASN A 7 10.64 -1.39 17.05
C ASN A 7 10.35 -2.88 17.30
N GLU A 8 9.28 -3.20 18.02
CA GLU A 8 8.82 -4.59 18.19
C GLU A 8 7.69 -4.96 17.20
N ILE A 9 7.12 -3.97 16.50
CA ILE A 9 5.94 -4.17 15.65
C ILE A 9 6.16 -3.80 14.19
N VAL A 10 7.24 -3.09 13.86
CA VAL A 10 7.68 -2.78 12.50
C VAL A 10 9.15 -3.11 12.34
N GLU A 11 9.63 -3.18 11.10
CA GLU A 11 11.06 -3.39 10.82
C GLU A 11 11.88 -2.17 11.31
N THR A 12 13.14 -2.38 11.69
CA THR A 12 14.00 -1.39 12.37
C THR A 12 14.12 -0.06 11.61
N GLY A 13 14.33 -0.09 10.30
CA GLY A 13 14.41 1.14 9.49
C GLY A 13 13.09 1.91 9.48
N TRP A 14 11.96 1.19 9.50
CA TRP A 14 10.64 1.82 9.66
C TRP A 14 10.43 2.39 11.06
N ALA A 15 10.93 1.72 12.10
CA ALA A 15 10.85 2.25 13.46
C ALA A 15 11.57 3.62 13.58
N GLU A 16 12.71 3.77 12.92
CA GLU A 16 13.44 5.04 12.85
C GLU A 16 12.69 6.07 11.99
N ALA A 17 12.25 5.69 10.80
CA ALA A 17 11.54 6.57 9.86
C ALA A 17 10.20 7.09 10.41
N LEU A 18 9.51 6.28 11.21
CA LEU A 18 8.22 6.61 11.82
C LEU A 18 8.33 7.18 13.24
N ALA A 19 9.53 7.28 13.82
CA ALA A 19 9.74 7.85 15.15
C ALA A 19 9.08 9.22 15.34
N PRO A 20 9.10 10.16 14.37
CA PRO A 20 8.42 11.46 14.51
C PRO A 20 6.90 11.37 14.71
N VAL A 21 6.28 10.26 14.34
CA VAL A 21 4.82 10.02 14.45
C VAL A 21 4.47 8.87 15.40
N SER A 22 5.41 8.44 16.24
CA SER A 22 5.20 7.34 17.19
C SER A 22 4.01 7.61 18.12
N ASP A 23 3.85 8.84 18.60
CA ASP A 23 2.72 9.22 19.44
C ASP A 23 1.39 9.13 18.68
N ARG A 24 1.39 9.53 17.40
CA ARG A 24 0.21 9.39 16.55
C ARG A 24 -0.17 7.91 16.34
N ILE A 25 0.82 7.03 16.16
CA ILE A 25 0.57 5.57 16.07
C ILE A 25 -0.04 5.06 17.38
N ALA A 26 0.46 5.50 18.54
CA ALA A 26 -0.11 5.14 19.83
C ALA A 26 -1.56 5.64 19.98
N GLU A 27 -1.84 6.88 19.60
CA GLU A 27 -3.22 7.45 19.59
C GLU A 27 -4.16 6.66 18.69
N MET A 28 -3.69 6.20 17.52
CA MET A 28 -4.49 5.34 16.65
C MET A 28 -4.78 3.99 17.28
N GLY A 29 -3.85 3.45 18.07
CA GLY A 29 -4.09 2.25 18.88
C GLY A 29 -5.19 2.46 19.92
N GLU A 30 -5.20 3.61 20.61
CA GLU A 30 -6.28 3.99 21.55
C GLU A 30 -7.62 4.16 20.82
N PHE A 31 -7.60 4.83 19.66
CA PHE A 31 -8.78 4.99 18.81
C PHE A 31 -9.39 3.62 18.45
N LEU A 32 -8.59 2.65 18.01
CA LEU A 32 -9.08 1.31 17.66
C LEU A 32 -9.64 0.57 18.88
N ARG A 33 -9.04 0.73 20.07
CA ARG A 33 -9.57 0.17 21.31
C ARG A 33 -10.92 0.79 21.68
N ALA A 34 -11.06 2.10 21.48
CA ALA A 34 -12.34 2.80 21.71
C ALA A 34 -13.43 2.35 20.73
N GLU A 35 -13.09 2.12 19.46
CA GLU A 35 -14.00 1.54 18.45
C GLU A 35 -14.53 0.17 18.92
N VAL A 36 -13.64 -0.70 19.37
CA VAL A 36 -14.03 -2.04 19.89
C VAL A 36 -14.89 -1.92 21.15
N ALA A 37 -14.54 -1.03 22.08
CA ALA A 37 -15.34 -0.79 23.29
C ALA A 37 -16.74 -0.24 22.97
N ALA A 38 -16.88 0.50 21.86
CA ALA A 38 -18.16 0.99 21.35
C ALA A 38 -18.97 -0.06 20.56
N GLY A 39 -18.46 -1.30 20.44
CA GLY A 39 -19.11 -2.40 19.72
C GLY A 39 -18.85 -2.44 18.23
N HIS A 40 -17.89 -1.67 17.71
CA HIS A 40 -17.48 -1.71 16.32
C HIS A 40 -16.32 -2.70 16.11
N THR A 41 -16.31 -3.38 14.98
CA THR A 41 -15.17 -4.15 14.52
C THR A 41 -14.43 -3.39 13.42
N TYR A 42 -13.13 -3.61 13.29
CA TYR A 42 -12.30 -2.97 12.28
C TYR A 42 -11.49 -4.00 11.46
N LEU A 43 -11.06 -3.58 10.30
CA LEU A 43 -10.19 -4.35 9.39
C LEU A 43 -8.96 -3.50 9.04
N PRO A 44 -7.81 -4.15 8.77
CA PRO A 44 -7.51 -5.58 8.89
C PRO A 44 -7.43 -6.01 10.35
N ALA A 45 -7.19 -7.31 10.61
CA ALA A 45 -6.89 -7.81 11.95
C ALA A 45 -5.70 -7.06 12.57
N GLY A 46 -5.67 -6.92 13.90
CA GLY A 46 -4.72 -6.03 14.60
C GLY A 46 -3.26 -6.26 14.26
N GLU A 47 -2.84 -7.52 14.10
CA GLU A 47 -1.48 -7.91 13.68
C GLU A 47 -1.12 -7.46 12.26
N ASN A 48 -2.11 -7.19 11.42
CA ASN A 48 -1.92 -6.77 10.02
C ASN A 48 -2.01 -5.26 9.81
N VAL A 49 -2.35 -4.46 10.81
CA VAL A 49 -2.53 -3.01 10.67
C VAL A 49 -1.25 -2.33 10.17
N LEU A 50 -0.10 -2.73 10.69
CA LEU A 50 1.22 -2.19 10.31
C LEU A 50 2.03 -3.14 9.43
N ARG A 51 1.39 -4.13 8.79
CA ARG A 51 2.07 -5.16 8.00
C ARG A 51 2.92 -4.59 6.88
N ALA A 52 2.49 -3.52 6.23
CA ALA A 52 3.27 -2.88 5.16
C ALA A 52 4.65 -2.41 5.65
N PHE A 53 4.81 -2.12 6.94
CA PHE A 53 6.06 -1.69 7.55
C PHE A 53 6.89 -2.85 8.15
N GLN A 54 6.59 -4.08 7.81
CA GLN A 54 7.37 -5.26 8.23
C GLN A 54 8.45 -5.64 7.20
N GLN A 55 8.36 -5.15 5.96
CA GLN A 55 9.43 -5.31 4.97
C GLN A 55 10.56 -4.29 5.22
N PRO A 56 11.81 -4.57 4.82
CA PRO A 56 12.93 -3.67 5.05
C PRO A 56 12.73 -2.28 4.41
N PHE A 57 12.86 -1.22 5.20
CA PHE A 57 12.71 0.18 4.76
C PHE A 57 13.66 0.52 3.61
N HIS A 58 14.93 0.13 3.74
CA HIS A 58 15.98 0.43 2.75
C HIS A 58 15.87 -0.39 1.46
N GLU A 59 15.06 -1.46 1.46
CA GLU A 59 14.85 -2.28 0.27
C GLU A 59 13.65 -1.82 -0.58
N VAL A 60 12.89 -0.82 -0.12
CA VAL A 60 11.75 -0.30 -0.89
C VAL A 60 12.23 0.39 -2.16
N ARG A 61 11.81 -0.12 -3.32
CA ARG A 61 12.15 0.39 -4.65
C ARG A 61 10.94 0.87 -5.44
N ALA A 62 9.75 0.43 -5.07
CA ALA A 62 8.50 0.93 -5.64
C ALA A 62 7.46 1.15 -4.54
N LEU A 63 6.65 2.18 -4.69
CA LEU A 63 5.52 2.48 -3.83
C LEU A 63 4.23 2.41 -4.64
N ILE A 64 3.28 1.60 -4.20
CA ILE A 64 1.91 1.58 -4.72
C ILE A 64 0.98 2.02 -3.58
N VAL A 65 0.22 3.09 -3.80
CA VAL A 65 -0.66 3.66 -2.77
C VAL A 65 -2.10 3.31 -3.04
N GLY A 66 -2.73 2.63 -2.07
CA GLY A 66 -4.18 2.47 -1.97
C GLY A 66 -4.81 3.53 -1.07
N GLN A 67 -6.14 3.58 -1.01
CA GLN A 67 -6.87 4.55 -0.19
C GLN A 67 -7.11 4.01 1.23
N ASP A 68 -7.83 2.92 1.37
CA ASP A 68 -8.11 2.22 2.61
C ASP A 68 -8.25 0.70 2.38
N PRO A 69 -8.28 -0.11 3.44
CA PRO A 69 -8.43 -1.56 3.30
C PRO A 69 -9.75 -1.97 2.64
N TYR A 70 -9.82 -3.18 2.14
CA TYR A 70 -11.08 -3.77 1.69
C TYR A 70 -12.08 -3.86 2.86
N PRO A 71 -13.34 -3.42 2.69
CA PRO A 71 -14.32 -3.42 3.76
C PRO A 71 -14.95 -4.79 4.02
N THR A 72 -14.83 -5.73 3.09
CA THR A 72 -15.38 -7.08 3.22
C THR A 72 -14.57 -7.90 4.22
N PRO A 73 -15.23 -8.53 5.23
CA PRO A 73 -14.54 -9.41 6.17
C PRO A 73 -13.69 -10.47 5.45
N GLY A 74 -12.46 -10.68 5.93
CA GLY A 74 -11.52 -11.65 5.37
C GLY A 74 -10.72 -11.19 4.14
N HIS A 75 -11.01 -10.01 3.57
CA HIS A 75 -10.28 -9.51 2.41
C HIS A 75 -9.02 -8.70 2.79
N ALA A 76 -9.13 -7.81 3.77
CA ALA A 76 -8.02 -6.93 4.15
C ALA A 76 -6.90 -7.71 4.86
N VAL A 77 -5.70 -7.62 4.32
CA VAL A 77 -4.50 -8.32 4.83
C VAL A 77 -3.38 -7.36 5.25
N GLY A 78 -3.64 -6.06 5.30
CA GLY A 78 -2.65 -5.04 5.68
C GLY A 78 -1.71 -4.60 4.57
N LEU A 79 -1.94 -5.05 3.35
CA LEU A 79 -1.24 -4.63 2.13
C LEU A 79 -2.26 -4.09 1.14
N SER A 80 -2.02 -2.92 0.54
CA SER A 80 -2.95 -2.34 -0.41
C SER A 80 -3.20 -3.27 -1.59
N PHE A 81 -4.45 -3.37 -2.03
CA PHE A 81 -4.94 -4.21 -3.14
C PHE A 81 -4.81 -5.72 -2.95
N SER A 82 -3.94 -6.21 -2.06
CA SER A 82 -3.73 -7.64 -1.81
C SER A 82 -4.86 -8.26 -0.99
N VAL A 83 -5.11 -9.52 -1.23
CA VAL A 83 -5.97 -10.38 -0.41
C VAL A 83 -5.24 -11.70 -0.11
N SER A 84 -5.80 -12.54 0.76
CA SER A 84 -5.21 -13.87 0.98
C SER A 84 -5.35 -14.76 -0.26
N PRO A 85 -4.47 -15.77 -0.45
CA PRO A 85 -4.54 -16.69 -1.59
C PRO A 85 -5.89 -17.41 -1.72
N GLU A 86 -6.57 -17.61 -0.59
CA GLU A 86 -7.86 -18.33 -0.52
C GLU A 86 -9.06 -17.45 -0.87
N THR A 87 -8.88 -16.12 -0.94
CA THR A 87 -9.98 -15.17 -1.19
C THR A 87 -10.54 -15.35 -2.59
N LYS A 88 -11.80 -15.71 -2.68
CA LYS A 88 -12.56 -15.85 -3.93
C LYS A 88 -13.99 -15.35 -3.75
N PRO A 89 -14.52 -14.59 -4.73
CA PRO A 89 -13.82 -14.00 -5.85
C PRO A 89 -12.83 -12.93 -5.40
N ILE A 90 -11.78 -12.70 -6.18
CA ILE A 90 -10.84 -11.61 -5.90
C ILE A 90 -11.52 -10.24 -6.18
N PRO A 91 -11.12 -9.17 -5.48
CA PRO A 91 -11.72 -7.85 -5.66
C PRO A 91 -11.62 -7.33 -7.09
N LYS A 92 -12.64 -6.61 -7.55
CA LYS A 92 -12.73 -6.14 -8.94
C LYS A 92 -11.58 -5.21 -9.35
N SER A 93 -11.09 -4.37 -8.44
CA SER A 93 -9.91 -3.54 -8.70
C SER A 93 -8.66 -4.38 -8.95
N LEU A 94 -8.47 -5.47 -8.19
CA LEU A 94 -7.36 -6.39 -8.38
C LEU A 94 -7.49 -7.18 -9.68
N VAL A 95 -8.70 -7.57 -10.08
CA VAL A 95 -8.95 -8.15 -11.42
C VAL A 95 -8.47 -7.21 -12.52
N ASN A 96 -8.74 -5.92 -12.41
CA ASN A 96 -8.30 -4.93 -13.40
C ASN A 96 -6.79 -4.72 -13.36
N ILE A 97 -6.17 -4.72 -12.16
CA ILE A 97 -4.71 -4.70 -12.02
C ILE A 97 -4.08 -5.89 -12.76
N TYR A 98 -4.64 -7.08 -12.60
CA TYR A 98 -4.14 -8.29 -13.26
C TYR A 98 -4.33 -8.27 -14.78
N LYS A 99 -5.42 -7.70 -15.29
CA LYS A 99 -5.58 -7.51 -16.75
C LYS A 99 -4.48 -6.62 -17.31
N GLU A 100 -4.21 -5.49 -16.66
CA GLU A 100 -3.13 -4.58 -17.07
C GLU A 100 -1.76 -5.23 -16.91
N TYR A 101 -1.54 -6.00 -15.85
CA TYR A 101 -0.31 -6.75 -15.61
C TYR A 101 -0.02 -7.76 -16.75
N VAL A 102 -1.02 -8.52 -17.18
CA VAL A 102 -0.91 -9.46 -18.31
C VAL A 102 -0.60 -8.72 -19.61
N GLU A 103 -1.32 -7.63 -19.88
CA GLU A 103 -1.13 -6.82 -21.10
C GLU A 103 0.22 -6.10 -21.13
N ASP A 104 0.67 -5.58 -19.99
CA ASP A 104 1.93 -4.83 -19.88
C ASP A 104 3.16 -5.74 -19.95
N LEU A 105 3.13 -6.87 -19.26
CA LEU A 105 4.31 -7.72 -19.03
C LEU A 105 4.30 -9.02 -19.83
N GLY A 106 3.18 -9.43 -20.38
CA GLY A 106 3.03 -10.73 -21.06
C GLY A 106 3.10 -11.95 -20.14
N HIS A 107 3.01 -11.75 -18.82
CA HIS A 107 2.96 -12.86 -17.86
C HIS A 107 1.59 -13.54 -17.87
N PRO A 108 1.50 -14.81 -17.44
CA PRO A 108 0.23 -15.47 -17.23
C PRO A 108 -0.64 -14.74 -16.19
N MET A 109 -1.95 -14.90 -16.29
CA MET A 109 -2.89 -14.41 -15.26
C MET A 109 -2.55 -15.06 -13.92
N PRO A 110 -2.35 -14.27 -12.83
CA PRO A 110 -2.07 -14.82 -11.52
C PRO A 110 -3.18 -15.73 -11.00
N SER A 111 -2.83 -16.77 -10.27
CA SER A 111 -3.74 -17.82 -9.82
C SER A 111 -4.58 -17.43 -8.59
N ASN A 112 -4.14 -16.42 -7.85
CA ASN A 112 -4.78 -15.93 -6.62
C ASN A 112 -4.56 -14.42 -6.46
N GLY A 113 -5.07 -13.83 -5.39
CA GLY A 113 -5.02 -12.39 -5.13
C GLY A 113 -3.91 -11.95 -4.18
N ASP A 114 -2.94 -12.81 -3.86
CA ASP A 114 -1.84 -12.49 -2.95
C ASP A 114 -0.71 -11.75 -3.67
N LEU A 115 -0.46 -10.50 -3.25
CA LEU A 115 0.63 -9.65 -3.76
C LEU A 115 1.89 -9.69 -2.88
N THR A 116 1.95 -10.57 -1.88
CA THR A 116 3.14 -10.72 -1.03
C THR A 116 4.44 -10.93 -1.82
N PRO A 117 4.47 -11.66 -2.96
CA PRO A 117 5.68 -11.76 -3.76
C PRO A 117 6.25 -10.42 -4.23
N TRP A 118 5.40 -9.42 -4.49
CA TRP A 118 5.87 -8.08 -4.83
C TRP A 118 6.59 -7.39 -3.65
N THR A 119 6.13 -7.62 -2.42
CA THR A 119 6.81 -7.03 -1.24
C THR A 119 8.22 -7.58 -1.08
N GLN A 120 8.45 -8.85 -1.45
CA GLN A 120 9.77 -9.48 -1.46
C GLN A 120 10.70 -8.90 -2.54
N GLN A 121 10.15 -8.20 -3.53
CA GLN A 121 10.87 -7.47 -4.56
C GLN A 121 11.06 -5.98 -4.24
N GLY A 122 10.74 -5.55 -3.03
CA GLY A 122 10.86 -4.16 -2.60
C GLY A 122 9.68 -3.26 -3.00
N VAL A 123 8.52 -3.84 -3.29
CA VAL A 123 7.29 -3.06 -3.55
C VAL A 123 6.56 -2.81 -2.23
N LEU A 124 6.44 -1.56 -1.82
CA LEU A 124 5.62 -1.16 -0.68
C LEU A 124 4.16 -1.00 -1.12
N LEU A 125 3.28 -1.84 -0.58
CA LEU A 125 1.83 -1.80 -0.81
C LEU A 125 1.16 -1.10 0.37
N LEU A 126 1.01 0.22 0.29
CA LEU A 126 0.59 1.07 1.40
C LEU A 126 -0.79 1.68 1.15
N ASN A 127 -1.72 1.54 2.11
CA ASN A 127 -2.94 2.33 2.14
C ASN A 127 -2.72 3.66 2.85
N ARG A 128 -3.43 4.71 2.44
CA ARG A 128 -3.42 6.03 3.10
C ARG A 128 -4.04 5.97 4.49
N SER A 129 -5.16 5.27 4.63
CA SER A 129 -5.76 4.90 5.92
C SER A 129 -5.51 3.42 6.16
N LEU A 130 -4.93 3.07 7.31
CA LEU A 130 -4.51 1.68 7.56
C LEU A 130 -5.63 0.80 8.11
N THR A 131 -6.75 1.40 8.53
CA THR A 131 -7.91 0.65 9.05
C THR A 131 -9.22 1.28 8.58
N LEU A 132 -10.30 0.49 8.69
CA LEU A 132 -11.68 0.96 8.55
C LEU A 132 -12.61 0.14 9.45
N ARG A 133 -13.82 0.63 9.71
CA ARG A 133 -14.89 -0.21 10.30
C ARG A 133 -15.29 -1.28 9.31
N THR A 134 -15.44 -2.50 9.78
CA THR A 134 -15.90 -3.63 8.98
C THR A 134 -17.16 -3.25 8.18
N GLY A 135 -17.12 -3.42 6.87
CA GLY A 135 -18.22 -3.13 5.96
C GLY A 135 -18.39 -1.65 5.57
N VAL A 136 -17.60 -0.70 6.11
CA VAL A 136 -17.81 0.74 5.90
C VAL A 136 -16.53 1.40 5.38
N SER A 137 -16.43 1.51 4.04
CA SER A 137 -15.29 2.18 3.38
C SER A 137 -15.14 3.64 3.88
N ASN A 138 -13.89 4.10 3.95
CA ASN A 138 -13.50 5.46 4.37
C ASN A 138 -13.91 5.84 5.81
N SER A 139 -14.40 4.90 6.63
CA SER A 139 -14.89 5.19 7.98
C SER A 139 -13.82 5.69 8.95
N HIS A 140 -12.54 5.36 8.72
CA HIS A 140 -11.41 5.87 9.50
C HIS A 140 -10.60 6.95 8.80
N GLN A 141 -11.06 7.42 7.65
CA GLN A 141 -10.44 8.55 6.96
C GLN A 141 -10.48 9.81 7.85
N GLY A 142 -9.36 10.56 7.89
CA GLY A 142 -9.24 11.76 8.72
C GLY A 142 -9.13 11.51 10.22
N LYS A 143 -8.97 10.25 10.67
CA LYS A 143 -8.83 9.91 12.10
C LYS A 143 -7.37 9.95 12.59
N GLY A 144 -6.38 9.98 11.68
CA GLY A 144 -4.97 10.14 12.05
C GLY A 144 -4.01 9.24 11.28
N TRP A 145 -4.46 8.19 10.59
CA TRP A 145 -3.58 7.32 9.80
C TRP A 145 -2.85 8.07 8.69
N GLU A 146 -3.49 9.08 8.11
CA GLU A 146 -2.89 9.86 7.01
C GLU A 146 -1.60 10.56 7.44
N GLN A 147 -1.47 10.99 8.70
CA GLN A 147 -0.23 11.58 9.23
C GLN A 147 0.89 10.54 9.31
N VAL A 148 0.55 9.31 9.69
CA VAL A 148 1.52 8.20 9.77
C VAL A 148 2.01 7.82 8.37
N THR A 149 1.09 7.63 7.43
CA THR A 149 1.42 7.24 6.05
C THR A 149 2.09 8.36 5.27
N GLU A 150 1.75 9.63 5.55
CA GLU A 150 2.47 10.78 5.02
C GLU A 150 3.93 10.81 5.48
N GLN A 151 4.18 10.59 6.78
CA GLN A 151 5.55 10.49 7.30
C GLN A 151 6.33 9.37 6.63
N ALA A 152 5.71 8.20 6.43
CA ALA A 152 6.32 7.08 5.72
C ALA A 152 6.73 7.44 4.29
N ILE A 153 5.84 8.12 3.55
CA ILE A 153 6.08 8.53 2.16
C ILE A 153 7.21 9.58 2.10
N ARG A 154 7.19 10.57 3.00
CA ARG A 154 8.25 11.59 3.09
C ARG A 154 9.61 10.99 3.45
N ALA A 155 9.64 10.03 4.38
CA ALA A 155 10.85 9.34 4.76
C ALA A 155 11.45 8.53 3.59
N LEU A 156 10.62 7.87 2.79
CA LEU A 156 11.06 7.17 1.58
C LEU A 156 11.66 8.14 0.56
N ALA A 157 10.99 9.26 0.29
CA ALA A 157 11.49 10.27 -0.66
C ALA A 157 12.82 10.89 -0.19
N ALA A 158 13.00 11.06 1.10
CA ALA A 158 14.21 11.64 1.69
C ALA A 158 15.44 10.73 1.68
N ARG A 159 15.31 9.44 1.36
CA ARG A 159 16.46 8.51 1.29
C ARG A 159 17.42 8.82 0.15
N GLU A 160 16.94 9.49 -0.91
CA GLU A 160 17.70 9.72 -2.16
C GLU A 160 18.19 8.42 -2.83
N GLU A 161 17.54 7.30 -2.54
CA GLU A 161 17.79 5.99 -3.14
C GLU A 161 16.89 5.78 -4.37
N PRO A 162 17.32 4.95 -5.35
CA PRO A 162 16.50 4.63 -6.51
C PRO A 162 15.13 4.09 -6.11
N MET A 163 14.09 4.80 -6.53
CA MET A 163 12.70 4.46 -6.21
C MET A 163 11.76 5.03 -7.27
N VAL A 164 10.57 4.43 -7.40
CA VAL A 164 9.47 4.88 -8.23
C VAL A 164 8.16 4.82 -7.45
N ALA A 165 7.24 5.76 -7.68
CA ALA A 165 5.91 5.72 -7.12
C ALA A 165 4.86 5.50 -8.22
N ILE A 166 3.93 4.58 -7.98
CA ILE A 166 2.80 4.28 -8.86
C ILE A 166 1.54 4.83 -8.18
N LEU A 167 0.95 5.85 -8.78
CA LEU A 167 -0.15 6.64 -8.22
C LEU A 167 -1.42 6.44 -9.02
N TRP A 168 -2.31 5.59 -8.53
CA TRP A 168 -3.58 5.27 -9.16
C TRP A 168 -4.73 6.10 -8.60
N GLY A 169 -5.33 6.93 -9.45
CA GLY A 169 -6.46 7.79 -9.12
C GLY A 169 -6.06 9.12 -8.47
N ARG A 170 -7.04 10.02 -8.36
CA ARG A 170 -6.79 11.40 -7.91
C ARG A 170 -6.22 11.48 -6.49
N ALA A 171 -6.75 10.67 -5.57
CA ALA A 171 -6.28 10.70 -4.18
C ALA A 171 -4.80 10.34 -4.05
N ALA A 172 -4.34 9.30 -4.78
CA ALA A 172 -2.93 8.94 -4.82
C ALA A 172 -2.08 10.00 -5.53
N ARG A 173 -2.54 10.53 -6.66
CA ARG A 173 -1.83 11.59 -7.40
C ARG A 173 -1.61 12.87 -6.58
N ASN A 174 -2.48 13.18 -5.64
CA ASN A 174 -2.32 14.32 -4.73
C ASN A 174 -1.11 14.17 -3.79
N LEU A 175 -0.51 12.98 -3.70
CA LEU A 175 0.72 12.74 -2.91
C LEU A 175 2.00 13.12 -3.65
N LYS A 176 1.94 13.37 -4.95
CA LYS A 176 3.11 13.66 -5.79
C LYS A 176 4.02 14.76 -5.23
N PRO A 177 3.51 15.89 -4.67
CA PRO A 177 4.39 16.90 -4.07
C PRO A 177 5.23 16.39 -2.89
N MET A 178 4.75 15.37 -2.16
CA MET A 178 5.49 14.77 -1.03
C MET A 178 6.59 13.82 -1.50
N LEU A 179 6.51 13.35 -2.73
CA LEU A 179 7.39 12.36 -3.34
C LEU A 179 8.56 13.00 -4.09
N ASP A 180 8.54 14.31 -4.34
CA ASP A 180 9.65 14.97 -5.02
C ASP A 180 10.99 14.69 -4.31
N PRO A 181 12.04 14.22 -4.99
CA PRO A 181 12.21 14.06 -6.45
C PRO A 181 11.90 12.64 -7.02
N VAL A 182 11.18 11.79 -6.32
CA VAL A 182 10.86 10.41 -6.77
C VAL A 182 10.02 10.44 -8.05
N PRO A 183 10.42 9.75 -9.12
CA PRO A 183 9.61 9.64 -10.33
C PRO A 183 8.25 9.00 -10.04
N CYS A 184 7.17 9.59 -10.57
CA CYS A 184 5.81 9.12 -10.37
C CYS A 184 5.18 8.66 -11.69
N ILE A 185 4.54 7.49 -11.67
CA ILE A 185 3.71 6.96 -12.74
C ILE A 185 2.26 7.18 -12.34
N GLU A 186 1.54 8.00 -13.09
CA GLU A 186 0.19 8.43 -12.77
C GLU A 186 -0.82 7.86 -13.77
N SER A 187 -1.94 7.36 -13.27
CA SER A 187 -3.07 6.92 -14.11
C SER A 187 -4.39 7.05 -13.36
N ALA A 188 -5.49 6.69 -14.02
CA ALA A 188 -6.77 6.49 -13.37
C ALA A 188 -6.69 5.33 -12.36
N HIS A 189 -7.65 5.26 -11.44
CA HIS A 189 -7.74 4.17 -10.47
C HIS A 189 -8.19 2.86 -11.15
N PRO A 190 -7.71 1.67 -10.73
CA PRO A 190 -8.10 0.39 -11.31
C PRO A 190 -9.53 -0.05 -11.01
N SER A 191 -10.30 0.70 -10.22
CA SER A 191 -11.70 0.34 -9.95
C SER A 191 -12.53 0.28 -11.24
N PRO A 192 -13.57 -0.58 -11.31
CA PRO A 192 -14.46 -0.67 -12.49
C PRO A 192 -15.05 0.67 -12.93
N LEU A 193 -15.22 1.61 -12.00
CA LEU A 193 -15.80 2.93 -12.27
C LEU A 193 -14.85 3.86 -13.04
N SER A 194 -13.55 3.61 -13.03
CA SER A 194 -12.53 4.53 -13.56
C SER A 194 -11.46 3.87 -14.43
N ALA A 195 -11.34 2.56 -14.43
CA ALA A 195 -10.27 1.86 -15.13
C ALA A 195 -10.20 2.16 -16.63
N HIS A 196 -11.35 2.30 -17.29
CA HIS A 196 -11.42 2.68 -18.71
C HIS A 196 -11.03 4.15 -18.99
N GLY A 197 -10.94 4.97 -17.95
CA GLY A 197 -10.51 6.38 -18.04
C GLY A 197 -9.00 6.59 -18.01
N GLY A 198 -8.20 5.55 -18.37
CA GLY A 198 -6.75 5.67 -18.51
C GLY A 198 -5.91 4.81 -17.55
N PHE A 199 -6.52 3.85 -16.85
CA PHE A 199 -5.75 2.82 -16.14
C PHE A 199 -5.28 1.73 -17.13
N PHE A 200 -6.20 1.18 -17.94
CA PHE A 200 -5.81 0.22 -18.97
C PHE A 200 -4.94 0.89 -20.03
N GLY A 201 -3.84 0.24 -20.39
CA GLY A 201 -2.82 0.74 -21.29
C GLY A 201 -1.83 1.72 -20.65
N SER A 202 -1.91 1.98 -19.34
CA SER A 202 -0.96 2.83 -18.62
C SER A 202 0.43 2.22 -18.46
N LYS A 203 0.53 0.89 -18.54
CA LYS A 203 1.79 0.12 -18.45
C LYS A 203 2.63 0.47 -17.23
N PRO A 204 2.07 0.42 -16.01
CA PRO A 204 2.76 0.90 -14.82
C PRO A 204 3.97 0.04 -14.45
N PHE A 205 3.92 -1.27 -14.70
CA PHE A 205 4.96 -2.22 -14.27
C PHE A 205 6.22 -2.11 -15.13
N SER A 206 6.09 -2.11 -16.45
CA SER A 206 7.23 -1.92 -17.36
C SER A 206 7.83 -0.53 -17.22
N LYS A 207 7.01 0.51 -17.10
CA LYS A 207 7.49 1.89 -16.85
C LYS A 207 8.23 2.03 -15.53
N ALA A 208 7.77 1.33 -14.48
CA ALA A 208 8.47 1.31 -13.20
C ALA A 208 9.89 0.76 -13.36
N ASN A 209 10.05 -0.34 -14.07
CA ASN A 209 11.36 -0.93 -14.34
C ASN A 209 12.25 0.00 -15.18
N GLU A 210 11.73 0.63 -16.24
CA GLU A 210 12.47 1.61 -17.02
C GLU A 210 12.98 2.78 -16.16
N LEU A 211 12.15 3.28 -15.23
CA LEU A 211 12.54 4.38 -14.34
C LEU A 211 13.55 3.95 -13.29
N LEU A 212 13.50 2.71 -12.79
CA LEU A 212 14.50 2.17 -11.88
C LEU A 212 15.85 1.97 -12.60
N GLU A 213 15.84 1.42 -13.79
CA GLU A 213 17.06 1.24 -14.61
C GLU A 213 17.73 2.58 -14.95
N LYS A 214 16.96 3.62 -15.27
CA LYS A 214 17.47 4.99 -15.47
C LYS A 214 18.14 5.57 -14.21
N GLN A 215 17.76 5.11 -13.03
CA GLN A 215 18.38 5.46 -11.75
C GLN A 215 19.54 4.53 -11.37
N GLY A 216 19.89 3.56 -12.22
CA GLY A 216 20.98 2.59 -11.99
C GLY A 216 20.58 1.43 -11.07
N ALA A 217 19.29 1.22 -10.82
CA ALA A 217 18.78 0.11 -10.04
C ALA A 217 18.35 -1.07 -10.90
N ALA A 218 18.36 -2.28 -10.33
CA ALA A 218 17.85 -3.47 -10.99
C ALA A 218 16.31 -3.39 -11.16
N PRO A 219 15.75 -3.97 -12.23
CA PRO A 219 14.31 -4.07 -12.41
C PRO A 219 13.67 -4.93 -11.32
N ILE A 220 12.38 -4.69 -11.08
CA ILE A 220 11.54 -5.53 -10.21
C ILE A 220 11.08 -6.74 -11.01
N ASP A 221 11.20 -7.93 -10.44
CA ASP A 221 10.51 -9.12 -10.94
C ASP A 221 9.05 -9.09 -10.46
N TRP A 222 8.16 -8.67 -11.35
CA TRP A 222 6.73 -8.54 -11.07
C TRP A 222 5.98 -9.87 -11.14
N LYS A 223 6.65 -10.97 -11.51
CA LYS A 223 6.00 -12.27 -11.70
C LYS A 223 5.28 -12.73 -10.44
N LEU A 224 4.02 -13.13 -10.62
CA LEU A 224 3.16 -13.73 -9.59
C LEU A 224 2.88 -15.21 -9.91
N PRO A 225 2.57 -16.04 -8.89
CA PRO A 225 2.23 -17.44 -9.07
C PRO A 225 0.96 -17.66 -9.91
#